data_d7b4cb75ea064782402095f0a86be60f
#
_entry.id   d7b4cb75ea064782402095f0a86be60f
#
_cell.length_a   1.000
_cell.length_b   1.000
_cell.length_c   1.000
_cell.angle_alpha   90.00
_cell.angle_beta   90.00
_cell.angle_gamma   90.00
#
_symmetry.space_group_name_H-M   'P 1'
#
loop_
_entity.id
_entity.type
_entity.pdbx_description
1 polymer ?
#
loop_
_entity_poly.entity_id
_entity_poly.type
_entity_poly.pdbx_seq_one_letter_code
_entity_poly.pdbx_strand_id
1 'polypeptide(L)'
;NMTQLRPRQLEIMQNLAKMLGSKGPVKVTTALLASECSITEAALYRHFPSKRKIYSGLVDFCEQNLFELTGNINSSDEKSLIKTKKILVVLVTFCEKNPGLARLLTREAFSVDETSLDERIKLLMSKIELLIKQNLQKFEQESKQKLALSTASSANLLLACAEGLIQQYVRSGFEDLP
;
A
#
# COMPACT_ATOMS: atom_id res chain seq x y z
N ASN A 1 12.46 10.01 -6.25
CA ASN A 1 12.20 9.47 -7.60
C ASN A 1 11.64 8.07 -7.45
N MET A 2 10.34 7.89 -7.74
CA MET A 2 9.77 6.54 -7.84
C MET A 2 10.40 5.84 -9.05
N THR A 3 10.95 4.67 -8.82
CA THR A 3 11.49 3.84 -9.90
C THR A 3 10.33 3.21 -10.66
N GLN A 4 10.12 3.63 -11.90
CA GLN A 4 9.07 3.05 -12.74
C GLN A 4 9.46 1.63 -13.15
N LEU A 5 8.60 0.66 -12.82
CA LEU A 5 8.81 -0.74 -13.17
C LEU A 5 8.57 -0.96 -14.66
N ARG A 6 9.44 -1.77 -15.28
CA ARG A 6 9.29 -2.22 -16.67
C ARG A 6 8.17 -3.26 -16.78
N PRO A 7 7.54 -3.47 -17.95
CA PRO A 7 6.39 -4.38 -18.10
C PRO A 7 6.63 -5.78 -17.53
N ARG A 8 7.79 -6.38 -17.75
CA ARG A 8 8.11 -7.72 -17.21
C ARG A 8 8.28 -7.71 -15.69
N GLN A 9 8.82 -6.63 -15.16
CA GLN A 9 8.92 -6.44 -13.70
C GLN A 9 7.54 -6.28 -13.06
N LEU A 10 6.63 -5.56 -13.72
CA LEU A 10 5.22 -5.45 -13.26
C LEU A 10 4.54 -6.82 -13.20
N GLU A 11 4.72 -7.66 -14.22
CA GLU A 11 4.16 -9.01 -14.25
C GLU A 11 4.70 -9.87 -13.11
N ILE A 12 6.00 -9.81 -12.83
CA ILE A 12 6.62 -10.51 -11.70
C ILE A 12 6.00 -10.01 -10.36
N MET A 13 5.82 -8.72 -10.21
CA MET A 13 5.22 -8.15 -8.99
C MET A 13 3.74 -8.51 -8.83
N GLN A 14 2.98 -8.58 -9.91
CA GLN A 14 1.59 -9.06 -9.89
C GLN A 14 1.51 -10.52 -9.43
N ASN A 15 2.39 -11.38 -9.92
CA ASN A 15 2.47 -12.79 -9.49
C ASN A 15 2.86 -12.89 -8.01
N LEU A 16 3.84 -12.11 -7.56
CA LEU A 16 4.24 -12.09 -6.16
C LEU A 16 3.09 -11.64 -5.25
N ALA A 17 2.41 -10.57 -5.60
CA ALA A 17 1.25 -10.07 -4.86
C ALA A 17 0.15 -11.14 -4.77
N LYS A 18 -0.12 -11.86 -5.86
CA LYS A 18 -1.07 -12.97 -5.90
C LYS A 18 -0.67 -14.11 -4.97
N MET A 19 0.60 -14.50 -4.97
CA MET A 19 1.13 -15.54 -4.08
C MET A 19 1.01 -15.14 -2.60
N LEU A 20 1.32 -13.90 -2.27
CA LEU A 20 1.18 -13.36 -0.91
C LEU A 20 -0.28 -13.25 -0.45
N GLY A 21 -1.22 -13.17 -1.37
CA GLY A 21 -2.66 -13.10 -1.10
C GLY A 21 -3.33 -14.45 -0.89
N SER A 22 -2.61 -15.55 -0.98
CA SER A 22 -3.19 -16.89 -0.75
C SER A 22 -3.53 -17.11 0.72
N LYS A 23 -4.61 -17.87 0.99
CA LYS A 23 -4.99 -18.23 2.35
C LYS A 23 -3.99 -19.22 2.96
N GLY A 24 -3.70 -19.03 4.24
CA GLY A 24 -2.80 -19.90 5.00
C GLY A 24 -1.33 -19.38 5.04
N PRO A 25 -0.43 -20.15 5.66
CA PRO A 25 0.96 -19.76 5.76
C PRO A 25 1.60 -19.68 4.37
N VAL A 26 2.08 -18.49 4.02
CA VAL A 26 2.69 -18.23 2.73
C VAL A 26 4.21 -18.37 2.83
N LYS A 27 4.74 -19.36 2.10
CA LYS A 27 6.16 -19.54 1.94
C LYS A 27 6.55 -19.17 0.51
N VAL A 28 6.98 -17.94 0.29
CA VAL A 28 7.45 -17.48 -1.01
C VAL A 28 8.95 -17.71 -1.11
N THR A 29 9.34 -18.58 -2.05
CA THR A 29 10.74 -18.77 -2.45
C THR A 29 10.95 -18.17 -3.84
N THR A 30 12.20 -17.81 -4.15
CA THR A 30 12.56 -17.32 -5.50
C THR A 30 12.31 -18.36 -6.58
N ALA A 31 12.53 -19.64 -6.27
CA ALA A 31 12.20 -20.75 -7.17
C ALA A 31 10.71 -20.82 -7.49
N LEU A 32 9.87 -20.70 -6.46
CA LEU A 32 8.42 -20.75 -6.63
C LEU A 32 7.91 -19.53 -7.39
N LEU A 33 8.42 -18.34 -7.10
CA LEU A 33 8.08 -17.11 -7.83
C LEU A 33 8.49 -17.20 -9.31
N ALA A 34 9.68 -17.69 -9.61
CA ALA A 34 10.15 -17.89 -10.98
C ALA A 34 9.24 -18.89 -11.73
N SER A 35 8.86 -19.98 -11.08
CA SER A 35 7.91 -20.99 -11.62
C SER A 35 6.56 -20.35 -11.95
N GLU A 36 5.99 -19.58 -11.03
CA GLU A 36 4.71 -18.88 -11.26
C GLU A 36 4.77 -17.87 -12.40
N CYS A 37 5.93 -17.27 -12.62
CA CYS A 37 6.17 -16.34 -13.73
C CYS A 37 6.56 -17.04 -15.03
N SER A 38 6.65 -18.38 -15.06
CA SER A 38 7.13 -19.16 -16.22
C SER A 38 8.51 -18.72 -16.71
N ILE A 39 9.43 -18.46 -15.79
CA ILE A 39 10.82 -18.09 -16.05
C ILE A 39 11.77 -18.91 -15.17
N THR A 40 13.06 -18.89 -15.52
CA THR A 40 14.10 -19.46 -14.66
C THR A 40 14.44 -18.52 -13.50
N GLU A 41 15.00 -19.05 -12.42
CA GLU A 41 15.50 -18.21 -11.32
C GLU A 41 16.61 -17.25 -11.81
N ALA A 42 17.44 -17.67 -12.76
CA ALA A 42 18.46 -16.82 -13.35
C ALA A 42 17.83 -15.62 -14.08
N ALA A 43 16.72 -15.82 -14.78
CA ALA A 43 15.97 -14.75 -15.43
C ALA A 43 15.32 -13.82 -14.41
N LEU A 44 14.77 -14.37 -13.30
CA LEU A 44 14.24 -13.59 -12.20
C LEU A 44 15.31 -12.66 -11.61
N TYR A 45 16.49 -13.18 -11.31
CA TYR A 45 17.61 -12.41 -10.76
C TYR A 45 18.18 -11.35 -11.72
N ARG A 46 18.00 -11.51 -13.02
CA ARG A 46 18.31 -10.44 -13.99
C ARG A 46 17.38 -9.22 -13.86
N HIS A 47 16.14 -9.44 -13.47
CA HIS A 47 15.18 -8.36 -13.21
C HIS A 47 15.31 -7.79 -11.81
N PHE A 48 15.55 -8.64 -10.82
CA PHE A 48 15.67 -8.29 -9.40
C PHE A 48 16.86 -9.03 -8.80
N PRO A 49 18.03 -8.38 -8.66
CA PRO A 49 19.30 -9.02 -8.33
C PRO A 49 19.38 -9.69 -6.95
N SER A 50 18.39 -9.48 -6.09
CA SER A 50 18.34 -10.09 -4.75
C SER A 50 16.88 -10.20 -4.28
N LYS A 51 16.63 -11.04 -3.27
CA LYS A 51 15.33 -11.14 -2.61
C LYS A 51 14.87 -9.78 -2.06
N ARG A 52 15.79 -9.00 -1.49
CA ARG A 52 15.54 -7.64 -1.03
C ARG A 52 15.06 -6.72 -2.16
N LYS A 53 15.65 -6.83 -3.36
CA LYS A 53 15.24 -6.07 -4.55
C LYS A 53 13.86 -6.51 -5.05
N ILE A 54 13.50 -7.77 -4.91
CA ILE A 54 12.16 -8.27 -5.23
C ILE A 54 11.12 -7.59 -4.34
N TYR A 55 11.31 -7.58 -3.03
CA TYR A 55 10.37 -6.94 -2.10
C TYR A 55 10.37 -5.41 -2.23
N SER A 56 11.52 -4.80 -2.49
CA SER A 56 11.59 -3.37 -2.83
C SER A 56 10.77 -3.05 -4.08
N GLY A 57 10.83 -3.90 -5.10
CA GLY A 57 9.99 -3.80 -6.29
C GLY A 57 8.50 -3.93 -6.00
N LEU A 58 8.14 -4.79 -5.04
CA LEU A 58 6.74 -4.92 -4.61
C LEU A 58 6.25 -3.65 -3.91
N VAL A 59 7.09 -3.01 -3.10
CA VAL A 59 6.75 -1.70 -2.51
C VAL A 59 6.60 -0.64 -3.61
N ASP A 60 7.49 -0.60 -4.61
CA ASP A 60 7.37 0.30 -5.77
C ASP A 60 6.03 0.10 -6.49
N PHE A 61 5.65 -1.15 -6.72
CA PHE A 61 4.37 -1.50 -7.34
C PHE A 61 3.17 -1.01 -6.52
N CYS A 62 3.19 -1.24 -5.21
CA CYS A 62 2.16 -0.77 -4.28
C CYS A 62 2.06 0.76 -4.27
N GLU A 63 3.18 1.46 -4.16
CA GLU A 63 3.25 2.91 -4.17
C GLU A 63 2.68 3.52 -5.46
N GLN A 64 3.09 2.99 -6.62
CA GLN A 64 2.61 3.47 -7.92
C GLN A 64 1.09 3.39 -8.02
N ASN A 65 0.51 2.25 -7.63
CA ASN A 65 -0.94 2.06 -7.67
C ASN A 65 -1.68 2.98 -6.70
N LEU A 66 -1.23 3.06 -5.45
CA LEU A 66 -1.88 3.90 -4.43
C LEU A 66 -1.76 5.39 -4.75
N PHE A 67 -0.60 5.85 -5.22
CA PHE A 67 -0.43 7.28 -5.54
C PHE A 67 -1.16 7.68 -6.81
N GLU A 68 -1.33 6.80 -7.78
CA GLU A 68 -2.20 7.05 -8.92
C GLU A 68 -3.65 7.23 -8.48
N LEU A 69 -4.17 6.31 -7.67
CA LEU A 69 -5.54 6.36 -7.16
C LEU A 69 -5.80 7.59 -6.27
N THR A 70 -4.92 7.86 -5.30
CA THR A 70 -5.06 9.01 -4.40
C THR A 70 -4.80 10.34 -5.12
N GLY A 71 -3.89 10.37 -6.08
CA GLY A 71 -3.62 11.54 -6.92
C GLY A 71 -4.82 11.91 -7.79
N ASN A 72 -5.50 10.95 -8.38
CA ASN A 72 -6.72 11.17 -9.16
C ASN A 72 -7.84 11.76 -8.30
N ILE A 73 -7.99 11.27 -7.07
CA ILE A 73 -8.96 11.84 -6.11
C ILE A 73 -8.56 13.28 -5.76
N ASN A 74 -7.29 13.49 -5.44
CA ASN A 74 -6.82 14.80 -4.99
C ASN A 74 -6.92 15.89 -6.07
N SER A 75 -6.74 15.52 -7.33
CA SER A 75 -6.85 16.44 -8.48
C SER A 75 -8.29 16.61 -9.01
N SER A 76 -9.27 15.89 -8.47
CA SER A 76 -10.67 16.04 -8.86
C SER A 76 -11.30 17.35 -8.36
N ASP A 77 -12.48 17.69 -8.89
CA ASP A 77 -13.24 18.88 -8.48
C ASP A 77 -14.09 18.67 -7.21
N GLU A 78 -13.90 17.54 -6.53
CA GLU A 78 -14.64 17.23 -5.31
C GLU A 78 -14.27 18.16 -4.16
N LYS A 79 -15.19 18.35 -3.23
CA LYS A 79 -14.94 19.09 -1.98
C LYS A 79 -13.90 18.39 -1.12
N SER A 80 -13.11 19.15 -0.39
CA SER A 80 -11.96 18.64 0.40
C SER A 80 -12.34 17.53 1.39
N LEU A 81 -13.49 17.63 2.04
CA LEU A 81 -13.96 16.59 2.95
C LEU A 81 -14.35 15.29 2.21
N ILE A 82 -14.93 15.42 1.01
CA ILE A 82 -15.23 14.28 0.14
C ILE A 82 -13.93 13.60 -0.33
N LYS A 83 -12.92 14.39 -0.71
CA LYS A 83 -11.59 13.85 -1.06
C LYS A 83 -10.98 13.07 0.09
N THR A 84 -11.02 13.59 1.32
CA THR A 84 -10.56 12.90 2.52
C THR A 84 -11.23 11.54 2.67
N LYS A 85 -12.56 11.49 2.61
CA LYS A 85 -13.33 10.26 2.66
C LYS A 85 -12.90 9.27 1.56
N LYS A 86 -12.80 9.73 0.31
CA LYS A 86 -12.45 8.89 -0.83
C LYS A 86 -11.02 8.34 -0.73
N ILE A 87 -10.06 9.12 -0.22
CA ILE A 87 -8.69 8.66 0.01
C ILE A 87 -8.66 7.50 1.02
N LEU A 88 -9.37 7.63 2.14
CA LEU A 88 -9.47 6.58 3.15
C LEU A 88 -10.16 5.33 2.60
N VAL A 89 -11.28 5.50 1.91
CA VAL A 89 -12.03 4.40 1.30
C VAL A 89 -11.19 3.69 0.23
N VAL A 90 -10.46 4.42 -0.60
CA VAL A 90 -9.62 3.82 -1.63
C VAL A 90 -8.46 3.03 -1.04
N LEU A 91 -7.85 3.49 0.04
CA LEU A 91 -6.79 2.76 0.74
C LEU A 91 -7.31 1.41 1.24
N VAL A 92 -8.44 1.42 1.93
CA VAL A 92 -9.06 0.20 2.50
C VAL A 92 -9.53 -0.73 1.39
N THR A 93 -10.21 -0.22 0.37
CA THR A 93 -10.69 -1.00 -0.78
C THR A 93 -9.54 -1.60 -1.62
N PHE A 94 -8.46 -0.84 -1.77
CA PHE A 94 -7.25 -1.34 -2.44
C PHE A 94 -6.69 -2.56 -1.72
N CYS A 95 -6.60 -2.52 -0.39
CA CYS A 95 -6.14 -3.64 0.42
C CYS A 95 -7.11 -4.83 0.37
N GLU A 96 -8.41 -4.58 0.40
CA GLU A 96 -9.45 -5.62 0.26
C GLU A 96 -9.31 -6.36 -1.08
N LYS A 97 -9.11 -5.63 -2.17
CA LYS A 97 -8.94 -6.19 -3.51
C LYS A 97 -7.56 -6.79 -3.77
N ASN A 98 -6.57 -6.46 -2.95
CA ASN A 98 -5.19 -6.88 -3.09
C ASN A 98 -4.66 -7.45 -1.75
N PRO A 99 -5.12 -8.64 -1.32
CA PRO A 99 -4.75 -9.19 0.00
C PRO A 99 -3.24 -9.34 0.20
N GLY A 100 -2.50 -9.68 -0.85
CA GLY A 100 -1.03 -9.78 -0.79
C GLY A 100 -0.36 -8.43 -0.50
N LEU A 101 -0.90 -7.35 -1.04
CA LEU A 101 -0.42 -5.99 -0.75
C LEU A 101 -0.86 -5.52 0.64
N ALA A 102 -2.01 -5.97 1.12
CA ALA A 102 -2.42 -5.76 2.51
C ALA A 102 -1.42 -6.41 3.48
N ARG A 103 -0.97 -7.63 3.22
CA ARG A 103 0.11 -8.27 3.99
C ARG A 103 1.42 -7.48 3.95
N LEU A 104 1.78 -6.95 2.79
CA LEU A 104 2.95 -6.07 2.66
C LEU A 104 2.84 -4.86 3.58
N LEU A 105 1.73 -4.14 3.51
CA LEU A 105 1.51 -2.90 4.27
C LEU A 105 1.40 -3.13 5.77
N THR A 106 0.91 -4.29 6.21
CA THR A 106 0.83 -4.68 7.63
C THR A 106 2.08 -5.39 8.12
N ARG A 107 3.05 -5.63 7.25
CA ARG A 107 4.33 -6.29 7.57
C ARG A 107 4.24 -7.79 7.86
N GLU A 108 3.12 -8.44 7.60
CA GLU A 108 3.02 -9.90 7.78
C GLU A 108 3.79 -10.73 6.75
N ALA A 109 4.18 -10.12 5.63
CA ALA A 109 4.87 -10.82 4.54
C ALA A 109 6.39 -10.93 4.75
N PHE A 110 6.96 -10.34 5.81
CA PHE A 110 8.39 -10.17 5.96
C PHE A 110 8.97 -10.88 7.18
N SER A 111 10.18 -11.44 7.03
CA SER A 111 11.02 -11.81 8.14
C SER A 111 11.68 -10.57 8.77
N VAL A 112 12.14 -10.70 10.02
CA VAL A 112 12.52 -9.62 10.95
C VAL A 112 13.65 -8.68 10.46
N ASP A 113 14.38 -9.01 9.39
CA ASP A 113 15.64 -8.33 9.03
C ASP A 113 15.53 -7.23 7.94
N GLU A 114 14.31 -6.74 7.61
CA GLU A 114 14.14 -5.81 6.50
C GLU A 114 13.70 -4.40 6.94
N THR A 115 14.46 -3.79 7.84
CA THR A 115 14.23 -2.43 8.37
C THR A 115 14.05 -1.36 7.28
N SER A 116 14.74 -1.50 6.14
CA SER A 116 14.61 -0.56 5.02
C SER A 116 13.23 -0.59 4.35
N LEU A 117 12.54 -1.74 4.35
CA LEU A 117 11.18 -1.84 3.85
C LEU A 117 10.18 -1.24 4.82
N ASP A 118 10.41 -1.38 6.13
CA ASP A 118 9.64 -0.69 7.17
C ASP A 118 9.68 0.82 6.98
N GLU A 119 10.85 1.36 6.75
CA GLU A 119 11.03 2.80 6.52
C GLU A 119 10.28 3.27 5.27
N ARG A 120 10.32 2.48 4.20
CA ARG A 120 9.58 2.78 2.96
C ARG A 120 8.07 2.75 3.16
N ILE A 121 7.55 1.75 3.86
CA ILE A 121 6.12 1.63 4.17
C ILE A 121 5.69 2.78 5.08
N LYS A 122 6.49 3.11 6.09
CA LYS A 122 6.25 4.26 6.96
C LYS A 122 6.19 5.56 6.17
N LEU A 123 7.11 5.75 5.21
CA LEU A 123 7.13 6.93 4.36
C LEU A 123 5.89 6.99 3.45
N LEU A 124 5.48 5.87 2.88
CA LEU A 124 4.26 5.77 2.07
C LEU A 124 3.03 6.21 2.88
N MET A 125 2.86 5.68 4.09
CA MET A 125 1.74 6.03 4.97
C MET A 125 1.80 7.50 5.40
N SER A 126 2.99 8.03 5.66
CA SER A 126 3.19 9.45 6.00
C SER A 126 2.77 10.39 4.86
N LYS A 127 3.00 9.99 3.61
CA LYS A 127 2.55 10.76 2.44
C LYS A 127 1.03 10.77 2.30
N ILE A 128 0.38 9.63 2.56
CA ILE A 128 -1.09 9.54 2.56
C ILE A 128 -1.66 10.39 3.71
N GLU A 129 -1.07 10.31 4.90
CA GLU A 129 -1.47 11.14 6.05
C GLU A 129 -1.36 12.63 5.74
N LEU A 130 -0.26 13.05 5.12
CA LEU A 130 -0.07 14.44 4.71
C LEU A 130 -1.15 14.91 3.74
N LEU A 131 -1.52 14.07 2.79
CA LEU A 131 -2.58 14.36 1.82
C LEU A 131 -3.93 14.54 2.52
N ILE A 132 -4.24 13.69 3.49
CA ILE A 132 -5.45 13.81 4.32
C ILE A 132 -5.40 15.11 5.12
N LYS A 133 -4.29 15.40 5.79
CA LYS A 133 -4.10 16.63 6.56
C LYS A 133 -4.32 17.88 5.71
N GLN A 134 -3.74 17.93 4.52
CA GLN A 134 -3.90 19.07 3.60
C GLN A 134 -5.37 19.28 3.19
N ASN A 135 -6.10 18.21 2.91
CA ASN A 135 -7.53 18.29 2.61
C ASN A 135 -8.36 18.76 3.81
N LEU A 136 -8.03 18.31 5.01
CA LEU A 136 -8.69 18.79 6.24
C LEU A 136 -8.39 20.27 6.51
N GLN A 137 -7.17 20.73 6.29
CA GLN A 137 -6.80 22.14 6.40
C GLN A 137 -7.60 22.99 5.40
N LYS A 138 -7.71 22.51 4.16
CA LYS A 138 -8.50 23.18 3.12
C LYS A 138 -9.99 23.23 3.49
N PHE A 139 -10.53 22.16 4.04
CA PHE A 139 -11.89 22.14 4.56
C PHE A 139 -12.12 23.22 5.64
N GLU A 140 -11.23 23.34 6.62
CA GLU A 140 -11.33 24.37 7.67
C GLU A 140 -11.29 25.80 7.09
N GLN A 141 -10.45 26.03 6.09
CA GLN A 141 -10.34 27.32 5.41
C GLN A 141 -11.61 27.69 4.62
N GLU A 142 -12.15 26.73 3.85
CA GLU A 142 -13.30 26.93 2.99
C GLU A 142 -14.62 27.04 3.79
N SER A 143 -14.78 26.20 4.82
CA SER A 143 -16.01 26.17 5.64
C SER A 143 -16.00 27.20 6.78
N LYS A 144 -14.84 27.75 7.11
CA LYS A 144 -14.63 28.58 8.32
C LYS A 144 -14.98 27.84 9.62
N GLN A 145 -15.03 26.53 9.60
CA GLN A 145 -15.29 25.66 10.73
C GLN A 145 -13.98 25.00 11.18
N LYS A 146 -13.81 24.84 12.48
CA LYS A 146 -12.69 24.11 13.05
C LYS A 146 -13.11 22.70 13.43
N LEU A 147 -12.22 21.73 13.16
CA LEU A 147 -12.37 20.39 13.69
C LEU A 147 -12.20 20.36 15.21
N ALA A 148 -12.76 19.37 15.85
CA ALA A 148 -12.61 19.17 17.31
C ALA A 148 -11.15 18.90 17.71
N LEU A 149 -10.38 18.25 16.85
CA LEU A 149 -8.95 18.02 16.99
C LEU A 149 -8.19 18.84 15.95
N SER A 150 -6.88 19.03 16.15
CA SER A 150 -6.02 19.61 15.11
C SER A 150 -6.11 18.80 13.81
N THR A 151 -5.86 19.42 12.68
CA THR A 151 -5.86 18.72 11.40
C THR A 151 -4.81 17.61 11.35
N ALA A 152 -3.67 17.79 12.02
CA ALA A 152 -2.64 16.76 12.15
C ALA A 152 -3.13 15.55 12.95
N SER A 153 -3.73 15.78 14.11
CA SER A 153 -4.29 14.70 14.95
C SER A 153 -5.47 14.01 14.28
N SER A 154 -6.33 14.76 13.61
CA SER A 154 -7.47 14.22 12.85
C SER A 154 -7.01 13.34 11.70
N ALA A 155 -6.00 13.75 10.94
CA ALA A 155 -5.43 12.96 9.85
C ALA A 155 -4.81 11.66 10.37
N ASN A 156 -4.05 11.74 11.45
CA ASN A 156 -3.46 10.56 12.08
C ASN A 156 -4.52 9.58 12.59
N LEU A 157 -5.55 10.07 13.28
CA LEU A 157 -6.64 9.23 13.77
C LEU A 157 -7.39 8.53 12.64
N LEU A 158 -7.73 9.25 11.58
CA LEU A 158 -8.41 8.69 10.41
C LEU A 158 -7.57 7.62 9.72
N LEU A 159 -6.27 7.89 9.51
CA LEU A 159 -5.36 6.91 8.93
C LEU A 159 -5.21 5.69 9.84
N ALA A 160 -5.05 5.90 11.15
CA ALA A 160 -4.94 4.80 12.12
C ALA A 160 -6.19 3.91 12.12
N CYS A 161 -7.40 4.48 11.96
CA CYS A 161 -8.62 3.70 11.80
C CYS A 161 -8.58 2.85 10.52
N ALA A 162 -8.16 3.42 9.39
CA ALA A 162 -8.03 2.69 8.13
C ALA A 162 -6.98 1.56 8.25
N GLU A 163 -5.82 1.85 8.83
CA GLU A 163 -4.78 0.85 9.08
C GLU A 163 -5.27 -0.26 10.02
N GLY A 164 -6.04 0.08 11.04
CA GLY A 164 -6.64 -0.89 11.95
C GLY A 164 -7.61 -1.83 11.24
N LEU A 165 -8.44 -1.33 10.33
CA LEU A 165 -9.33 -2.14 9.50
C LEU A 165 -8.55 -3.09 8.59
N ILE A 166 -7.49 -2.61 7.95
CA ILE A 166 -6.61 -3.43 7.10
C ILE A 166 -5.92 -4.51 7.95
N GLN A 167 -5.43 -4.15 9.13
CA GLN A 167 -4.81 -5.10 10.07
C GLN A 167 -5.77 -6.21 10.49
N GLN A 168 -7.02 -5.88 10.81
CA GLN A 168 -8.06 -6.84 11.14
C GLN A 168 -8.35 -7.79 9.97
N TYR A 169 -8.43 -7.26 8.76
CA TYR A 169 -8.62 -8.03 7.53
C TYR A 169 -7.51 -9.06 7.31
N VAL A 170 -6.24 -8.65 7.40
CA VAL A 170 -5.09 -9.56 7.26
C VAL A 170 -5.06 -10.59 8.39
N ARG A 171 -5.27 -10.14 9.65
CA ARG A 171 -5.25 -11.02 10.83
C ARG A 171 -6.32 -12.10 10.80
N SER A 172 -7.49 -11.82 10.22
CA SER A 172 -8.58 -12.79 10.06
C SER A 172 -8.37 -13.77 8.89
N GLY A 173 -7.24 -13.71 8.19
CA GLY A 173 -7.01 -14.51 6.99
C GLY A 173 -7.87 -14.05 5.81
N PHE A 174 -8.10 -12.74 5.70
CA PHE A 174 -8.89 -12.07 4.67
C PHE A 174 -10.39 -12.34 4.73
N GLU A 175 -10.92 -12.70 5.89
CA GLU A 175 -12.35 -12.98 6.08
C GLU A 175 -13.12 -11.77 6.60
N ASP A 176 -12.54 -11.01 7.54
CA ASP A 176 -13.14 -9.79 8.06
C ASP A 176 -12.88 -8.64 7.09
N LEU A 177 -13.82 -8.42 6.17
CA LEU A 177 -13.71 -7.32 5.19
C LEU A 177 -13.61 -5.97 5.88
N PRO A 178 -12.68 -5.12 5.42
CA PRO A 178 -12.44 -3.83 6.04
C PRO A 178 -13.52 -2.79 5.80
#